data_c0f5bec16bea5aeaf799c9ba174d106d
#
_entry.id   c0f5bec16bea5aeaf799c9ba174d106d
#
_cell.length_a   1.000
_cell.length_b   1.000
_cell.length_c   1.000
_cell.angle_alpha   90.00
_cell.angle_beta   90.00
_cell.angle_gamma   90.00
#
_symmetry.space_group_name_H-M   'P 1'
#
loop_
_entity.id
_entity.type
_entity.pdbx_description
1 polymer ?
#
loop_
_entity_poly.entity_id
_entity_poly.type
_entity_poly.pdbx_seq_one_letter_code
_entity_poly.pdbx_strand_id
1 'polypeptide(L)'
;MAKTQPITVACKLEVSNTIAKEIDETLLVFASACDWVNQNTPNKMTNKTAMQSLVYHDARVNFGLSANLAIQAIRRVCANRKTAKQKGRKVKEFSPTSISYDARIFSFREKDWTVSVKLLNSRQRIKLLIGNYQVGLLKGKDPKAATLVRRKNGDYYIHITLDEPTQPETETDRVLGCDLGRTDICTTSERQSW
;
A
#
# COMPACT_ATOMS: atom_id res chain seq x y z
N MET A 1 1.90 -6.37 -25.90
CA MET A 1 2.45 -5.63 -24.73
C MET A 1 3.08 -6.66 -23.83
N ALA A 2 4.32 -6.41 -23.35
CA ALA A 2 4.95 -7.31 -22.39
C ALA A 2 4.09 -7.36 -21.12
N LYS A 3 3.85 -8.57 -20.60
CA LYS A 3 3.17 -8.76 -19.31
C LYS A 3 4.07 -8.14 -18.23
N THR A 4 3.50 -7.32 -17.35
CA THR A 4 4.19 -6.79 -16.17
C THR A 4 3.59 -7.39 -14.91
N GLN A 5 4.40 -7.57 -13.89
CA GLN A 5 3.95 -7.97 -12.55
C GLN A 5 4.30 -6.87 -11.54
N PRO A 6 3.38 -6.53 -10.62
CA PRO A 6 3.68 -5.59 -9.56
C PRO A 6 4.57 -6.25 -8.50
N ILE A 7 5.71 -5.62 -8.21
CA ILE A 7 6.53 -5.96 -7.05
C ILE A 7 6.47 -4.83 -6.02
N THR A 8 6.65 -5.17 -4.76
CA THR A 8 6.59 -4.18 -3.67
C THR A 8 7.92 -4.14 -2.92
N VAL A 9 8.52 -2.95 -2.88
CA VAL A 9 9.76 -2.70 -2.14
C VAL A 9 9.43 -1.99 -0.84
N ALA A 10 9.70 -2.63 0.29
CA ALA A 10 9.50 -2.06 1.61
C ALA A 10 10.73 -1.26 2.04
N CYS A 11 10.55 0.05 2.25
CA CYS A 11 11.60 0.97 2.67
C CYS A 11 11.25 1.58 4.03
N LYS A 12 12.17 1.53 5.00
CA LYS A 12 12.02 2.23 6.27
C LYS A 12 12.21 3.73 6.05
N LEU A 13 11.41 4.54 6.75
CA LEU A 13 11.48 6.01 6.70
C LEU A 13 12.31 6.55 7.86
N GLU A 14 13.14 7.55 7.59
CA GLU A 14 13.81 8.35 8.62
C GLU A 14 12.86 9.47 9.06
N VAL A 15 12.19 9.27 10.20
CA VAL A 15 11.11 10.15 10.65
C VAL A 15 11.49 10.84 11.94
N SER A 16 11.44 12.19 11.96
CA SER A 16 11.55 12.98 13.18
C SER A 16 10.27 12.89 14.03
N ASN A 17 10.35 13.21 15.31
CA ASN A 17 9.20 13.21 16.21
C ASN A 17 8.04 14.11 15.71
N THR A 18 8.35 15.21 15.06
CA THR A 18 7.34 16.13 14.48
C THR A 18 6.63 15.48 13.31
N ILE A 19 7.38 14.87 12.38
CA ILE A 19 6.81 14.17 11.23
C ILE A 19 6.04 12.92 11.68
N ALA A 20 6.52 12.22 12.71
CA ALA A 20 5.82 11.07 13.29
C ALA A 20 4.41 11.42 13.77
N LYS A 21 4.29 12.52 14.54
CA LYS A 21 2.99 13.03 15.01
C LYS A 21 2.05 13.37 13.85
N GLU A 22 2.56 14.03 12.82
CA GLU A 22 1.77 14.41 11.64
C GLU A 22 1.33 13.17 10.82
N ILE A 23 2.18 12.15 10.72
CA ILE A 23 1.82 10.86 10.11
C ILE A 23 0.72 10.17 10.92
N ASP A 24 0.88 10.08 12.23
CA ASP A 24 -0.10 9.42 13.11
C ASP A 24 -1.46 10.11 13.08
N GLU A 25 -1.48 11.45 13.12
CA GLU A 25 -2.70 12.24 12.94
C GLU A 25 -3.35 11.97 11.59
N THR A 26 -2.55 11.96 10.52
CA THR A 26 -3.05 11.68 9.16
C THR A 26 -3.63 10.27 9.05
N LEU A 27 -2.97 9.26 9.65
CA LEU A 27 -3.46 7.88 9.68
C LEU A 27 -4.78 7.76 10.42
N LEU A 28 -4.90 8.43 11.58
CA LEU A 28 -6.11 8.44 12.41
C LEU A 28 -7.29 9.06 11.66
N VAL A 29 -7.11 10.28 11.14
CA VAL A 29 -8.15 10.99 10.39
C VAL A 29 -8.56 10.22 9.15
N PHE A 30 -7.60 9.61 8.43
CA PHE A 30 -7.88 8.80 7.27
C PHE A 30 -8.70 7.53 7.60
N ALA A 31 -8.38 6.85 8.70
CA ALA A 31 -9.14 5.68 9.16
C ALA A 31 -10.57 6.08 9.55
N SER A 32 -10.73 7.15 10.33
CA SER A 32 -12.04 7.71 10.70
C SER A 32 -12.88 8.10 9.48
N ALA A 33 -12.26 8.69 8.47
CA ALA A 33 -12.92 8.99 7.21
C ALA A 33 -13.37 7.73 6.47
N CYS A 34 -12.58 6.66 6.48
CA CYS A 34 -12.97 5.36 5.91
C CYS A 34 -14.19 4.77 6.64
N ASP A 35 -14.21 4.82 7.97
CA ASP A 35 -15.33 4.34 8.78
C ASP A 35 -16.59 5.17 8.50
N TRP A 36 -16.47 6.47 8.46
CA TRP A 36 -17.57 7.37 8.13
C TRP A 36 -18.13 7.08 6.71
N VAL A 37 -17.28 6.96 5.70
CA VAL A 37 -17.68 6.59 4.33
C VAL A 37 -18.40 5.24 4.34
N ASN A 38 -17.90 4.27 5.10
CA ASN A 38 -18.53 2.96 5.21
C ASN A 38 -19.90 3.00 5.89
N GLN A 39 -20.11 3.89 6.86
CA GLN A 39 -21.39 4.06 7.56
C GLN A 39 -22.41 4.86 6.75
N ASN A 40 -21.96 5.87 5.98
CA ASN A 40 -22.82 6.83 5.28
C ASN A 40 -23.06 6.48 3.79
N THR A 41 -22.79 5.25 3.38
CA THR A 41 -23.08 4.74 2.04
C THR A 41 -23.82 3.40 2.10
N PRO A 42 -24.69 3.09 1.11
CA PRO A 42 -25.44 1.82 1.08
C PRO A 42 -24.50 0.61 1.21
N ASN A 43 -24.80 -0.33 2.12
CA ASN A 43 -23.93 -1.45 2.48
C ASN A 43 -23.50 -2.34 1.30
N LYS A 44 -24.37 -2.49 0.28
CA LYS A 44 -24.07 -3.31 -0.92
C LYS A 44 -23.28 -2.55 -1.99
N MET A 45 -23.06 -1.23 -1.82
CA MET A 45 -22.38 -0.41 -2.79
C MET A 45 -20.88 -0.71 -2.82
N THR A 46 -20.39 -1.14 -3.98
CA THR A 46 -18.97 -1.44 -4.24
C THR A 46 -18.44 -0.67 -5.47
N ASN A 47 -19.29 0.12 -6.13
CA ASN A 47 -18.89 0.97 -7.25
C ASN A 47 -18.24 2.25 -6.71
N LYS A 48 -16.98 2.46 -7.06
CA LYS A 48 -16.19 3.62 -6.61
C LYS A 48 -16.79 4.96 -7.06
N THR A 49 -17.21 5.07 -8.32
CA THR A 49 -17.73 6.32 -8.88
C THR A 49 -19.06 6.70 -8.21
N ALA A 50 -19.97 5.75 -8.05
CA ALA A 50 -21.23 5.98 -7.38
C ALA A 50 -21.02 6.35 -5.89
N MET A 51 -20.09 5.69 -5.20
CA MET A 51 -19.76 6.03 -3.80
C MET A 51 -19.14 7.44 -3.72
N GLN A 52 -18.24 7.79 -4.64
CA GLN A 52 -17.63 9.10 -4.71
C GLN A 52 -18.67 10.21 -4.92
N SER A 53 -19.64 10.02 -5.79
CA SER A 53 -20.71 10.99 -6.04
C SER A 53 -21.54 11.29 -4.79
N LEU A 54 -21.70 10.32 -3.90
CA LEU A 54 -22.50 10.48 -2.69
C LEU A 54 -21.76 11.17 -1.55
N VAL A 55 -20.49 10.83 -1.30
CA VAL A 55 -19.83 11.18 -0.04
C VAL A 55 -18.52 11.96 -0.20
N TYR A 56 -18.07 12.26 -1.41
CA TYR A 56 -16.77 12.88 -1.62
C TYR A 56 -16.66 14.27 -0.98
N HIS A 57 -17.67 15.11 -1.16
CA HIS A 57 -17.66 16.46 -0.64
C HIS A 57 -17.66 16.45 0.90
N ASP A 58 -18.58 15.71 1.48
CA ASP A 58 -18.74 15.64 2.94
C ASP A 58 -17.51 14.99 3.62
N ALA A 59 -16.95 13.93 3.02
CA ALA A 59 -15.71 13.34 3.53
C ALA A 59 -14.53 14.33 3.53
N ARG A 60 -14.45 15.23 2.54
CA ARG A 60 -13.45 16.30 2.53
C ARG A 60 -13.67 17.34 3.63
N VAL A 61 -14.89 17.80 3.77
CA VAL A 61 -15.25 18.87 4.71
C VAL A 61 -15.13 18.38 6.14
N ASN A 62 -15.72 17.21 6.45
CA ASN A 62 -15.79 16.70 7.81
C ASN A 62 -14.41 16.26 8.38
N PHE A 63 -13.49 15.85 7.51
CA PHE A 63 -12.17 15.33 7.92
C PHE A 63 -11.00 16.20 7.45
N GLY A 64 -11.22 17.33 6.82
CA GLY A 64 -10.16 18.19 6.31
C GLY A 64 -9.26 17.52 5.26
N LEU A 65 -9.73 16.46 4.59
CA LEU A 65 -8.93 15.70 3.65
C LEU A 65 -8.70 16.46 2.35
N SER A 66 -7.47 16.36 1.82
CA SER A 66 -7.22 16.78 0.45
C SER A 66 -8.04 15.93 -0.54
N ALA A 67 -8.34 16.46 -1.72
CA ALA A 67 -9.12 15.80 -2.75
C ALA A 67 -8.68 14.34 -3.00
N ASN A 68 -7.35 14.13 -3.12
CA ASN A 68 -6.82 12.81 -3.40
C ASN A 68 -6.86 11.87 -2.19
N LEU A 69 -6.66 12.36 -0.97
CA LEU A 69 -6.79 11.54 0.24
C LEU A 69 -8.24 11.07 0.45
N ALA A 70 -9.24 11.94 0.20
CA ALA A 70 -10.65 11.55 0.23
C ALA A 70 -10.98 10.48 -0.82
N ILE A 71 -10.45 10.61 -2.04
CA ILE A 71 -10.58 9.58 -3.07
C ILE A 71 -9.93 8.26 -2.64
N GLN A 72 -8.76 8.28 -1.98
CA GLN A 72 -8.11 7.07 -1.48
C GLN A 72 -8.92 6.41 -0.35
N ALA A 73 -9.56 7.18 0.54
CA ALA A 73 -10.45 6.64 1.56
C ALA A 73 -11.65 5.91 0.92
N ILE A 74 -12.32 6.54 -0.04
CA ILE A 74 -13.42 5.93 -0.79
C ILE A 74 -12.98 4.65 -1.52
N ARG A 75 -11.81 4.67 -2.19
CA ARG A 75 -11.24 3.49 -2.85
C ARG A 75 -10.99 2.36 -1.87
N ARG A 76 -10.46 2.66 -0.69
CA ARG A 76 -10.21 1.68 0.37
C ARG A 76 -11.49 1.02 0.84
N VAL A 77 -12.54 1.80 1.11
CA VAL A 77 -13.85 1.25 1.50
C VAL A 77 -14.43 0.35 0.42
N CYS A 78 -14.41 0.79 -0.85
CA CYS A 78 -14.87 -0.03 -1.97
C CYS A 78 -14.13 -1.36 -2.08
N ALA A 79 -12.78 -1.34 -1.97
CA ALA A 79 -11.96 -2.55 -2.05
C ALA A 79 -12.25 -3.50 -0.89
N ASN A 80 -12.36 -2.99 0.34
CA ASN A 80 -12.68 -3.79 1.52
C ASN A 80 -14.08 -4.41 1.41
N ARG A 81 -15.07 -3.67 0.92
CA ARG A 81 -16.43 -4.20 0.69
C ARG A 81 -16.46 -5.30 -0.36
N LYS A 82 -15.68 -5.16 -1.46
CA LYS A 82 -15.57 -6.22 -2.48
C LYS A 82 -14.99 -7.49 -1.86
N THR A 83 -13.90 -7.38 -1.11
CA THR A 83 -13.28 -8.52 -0.43
C THR A 83 -14.19 -9.12 0.64
N ALA A 84 -14.87 -8.29 1.44
CA ALA A 84 -15.81 -8.74 2.45
C ALA A 84 -16.99 -9.52 1.83
N LYS A 85 -17.52 -9.02 0.70
CA LYS A 85 -18.59 -9.70 -0.07
C LYS A 85 -18.12 -11.07 -0.57
N GLN A 86 -16.91 -11.16 -1.16
CA GLN A 86 -16.34 -12.42 -1.64
C GLN A 86 -16.15 -13.45 -0.53
N LYS A 87 -15.80 -12.98 0.69
CA LYS A 87 -15.56 -13.82 1.86
C LYS A 87 -16.79 -14.04 2.74
N GLY A 88 -17.97 -13.57 2.37
CA GLY A 88 -19.21 -13.66 3.17
C GLY A 88 -19.10 -12.99 4.55
N ARG A 89 -18.30 -11.91 4.67
CA ARG A 89 -18.03 -11.22 5.94
C ARG A 89 -18.47 -9.75 5.88
N LYS A 90 -18.64 -9.12 7.05
CA LYS A 90 -18.84 -7.68 7.16
C LYS A 90 -17.48 -6.96 7.11
N VAL A 91 -17.47 -5.73 6.61
CA VAL A 91 -16.29 -4.85 6.73
C VAL A 91 -16.09 -4.52 8.20
N LYS A 92 -14.86 -4.71 8.68
CA LYS A 92 -14.46 -4.32 10.03
C LYS A 92 -14.10 -2.83 10.05
N GLU A 93 -14.01 -2.29 11.24
CA GLU A 93 -13.48 -0.95 11.52
C GLU A 93 -12.08 -0.77 10.92
N PHE A 94 -11.80 0.42 10.39
CA PHE A 94 -10.53 0.71 9.74
C PHE A 94 -9.48 1.14 10.76
N SER A 95 -8.39 0.37 10.86
CA SER A 95 -7.29 0.71 11.74
C SER A 95 -6.39 1.80 11.15
N PRO A 96 -5.86 2.73 11.95
CA PRO A 96 -4.99 3.83 11.52
C PRO A 96 -3.54 3.34 11.29
N THR A 97 -3.36 2.36 10.40
CA THR A 97 -2.07 1.69 10.17
C THR A 97 -1.46 1.96 8.82
N SER A 98 -2.24 2.39 7.83
CA SER A 98 -1.71 2.61 6.48
C SER A 98 -2.56 3.53 5.63
N ILE A 99 -1.93 4.15 4.61
CA ILE A 99 -2.58 4.97 3.57
C ILE A 99 -1.97 4.62 2.22
N SER A 100 -2.81 4.38 1.22
CA SER A 100 -2.35 4.20 -0.17
C SER A 100 -2.24 5.53 -0.88
N TYR A 101 -1.18 5.71 -1.65
CA TYR A 101 -0.85 6.91 -2.40
C TYR A 101 -0.76 6.61 -3.89
N ASP A 102 -1.18 7.56 -4.72
CA ASP A 102 -0.94 7.58 -6.16
C ASP A 102 0.03 8.71 -6.54
N ALA A 103 0.40 8.80 -7.82
CA ALA A 103 1.37 9.76 -8.32
C ALA A 103 1.03 11.24 -8.04
N ARG A 104 -0.22 11.58 -7.68
CA ARG A 104 -0.63 12.96 -7.36
C ARG A 104 -0.21 13.38 -5.96
N ILE A 105 -0.15 12.41 -5.05
CA ILE A 105 0.10 12.64 -3.63
C ILE A 105 1.36 11.91 -3.13
N PHE A 106 2.06 11.24 -4.01
CA PHE A 106 3.35 10.57 -3.80
C PHE A 106 4.32 10.92 -4.91
N SER A 107 5.60 11.04 -4.57
CA SER A 107 6.70 11.03 -5.54
C SER A 107 7.97 10.46 -4.89
N PHE A 108 8.76 9.77 -5.69
CA PHE A 108 10.07 9.25 -5.33
C PHE A 108 11.16 10.09 -6.00
N ARG A 109 12.28 10.30 -5.31
CA ARG A 109 13.46 10.98 -5.86
C ARG A 109 14.70 10.14 -5.57
N GLU A 110 15.30 9.62 -6.63
CA GLU A 110 16.49 8.77 -6.55
C GLU A 110 17.72 9.55 -6.07
N LYS A 111 17.91 10.79 -6.54
CA LYS A 111 19.10 11.60 -6.27
C LYS A 111 19.53 11.65 -4.79
N ASP A 112 18.58 11.64 -3.88
CA ASP A 112 18.80 11.72 -2.43
C ASP A 112 18.04 10.65 -1.65
N TRP A 113 17.49 9.66 -2.35
CA TRP A 113 16.73 8.56 -1.78
C TRP A 113 15.61 9.03 -0.85
N THR A 114 14.82 9.97 -1.35
CA THR A 114 13.69 10.53 -0.60
C THR A 114 12.36 10.21 -1.27
N VAL A 115 11.33 10.20 -0.46
CA VAL A 115 9.93 10.20 -0.92
C VAL A 115 9.23 11.45 -0.45
N SER A 116 8.31 11.95 -1.27
CA SER A 116 7.42 13.02 -0.88
C SER A 116 6.00 12.50 -0.80
N VAL A 117 5.37 12.65 0.36
CA VAL A 117 4.00 12.19 0.64
C VAL A 117 3.13 13.34 1.13
N LYS A 118 1.88 13.40 0.68
CA LYS A 118 0.88 14.35 1.19
C LYS A 118 0.33 13.81 2.50
N LEU A 119 0.53 14.56 3.57
CA LEU A 119 -0.12 14.36 4.86
C LEU A 119 -1.34 15.28 4.98
N LEU A 120 -2.00 15.27 6.13
CA LEU A 120 -3.22 16.03 6.37
C LEU A 120 -3.00 17.52 6.08
N ASN A 121 -2.05 18.15 6.75
CA ASN A 121 -1.82 19.59 6.70
C ASN A 121 -0.72 19.98 5.71
N SER A 122 0.25 19.09 5.45
CA SER A 122 1.45 19.41 4.69
C SER A 122 1.80 18.35 3.65
N ARG A 123 2.85 18.62 2.88
CA ARG A 123 3.53 17.62 2.06
C ARG A 123 4.94 17.47 2.57
N GLN A 124 5.26 16.29 3.10
CA GLN A 124 6.54 16.00 3.70
C GLN A 124 7.47 15.27 2.73
N ARG A 125 8.75 15.65 2.75
CA ARG A 125 9.83 14.93 2.10
C ARG A 125 10.60 14.17 3.16
N ILE A 126 10.67 12.86 3.02
CA ILE A 126 11.20 11.94 4.03
C ILE A 126 12.27 11.08 3.39
N LYS A 127 13.40 10.93 4.06
CA LYS A 127 14.51 10.11 3.61
C LYS A 127 14.22 8.63 3.83
N LEU A 128 14.68 7.79 2.90
CA LEU A 128 14.59 6.34 3.00
C LEU A 128 15.85 5.80 3.71
N LEU A 129 15.65 4.95 4.70
CA LEU A 129 16.69 4.13 5.30
C LEU A 129 16.71 2.79 4.57
N ILE A 130 17.53 2.71 3.52
CA ILE A 130 17.57 1.56 2.59
C ILE A 130 19.00 1.06 2.40
N GLY A 131 19.14 -0.25 2.19
CA GLY A 131 20.39 -0.90 1.86
C GLY A 131 20.53 -1.17 0.36
N ASN A 132 21.62 -1.84 -0.02
CA ASN A 132 21.97 -2.12 -1.42
C ASN A 132 20.88 -2.88 -2.18
N TYR A 133 20.13 -3.75 -1.50
CA TYR A 133 19.03 -4.50 -2.10
C TYR A 133 17.91 -3.57 -2.61
N GLN A 134 17.41 -2.68 -1.75
CA GLN A 134 16.35 -1.73 -2.13
C GLN A 134 16.87 -0.73 -3.17
N VAL A 135 18.11 -0.27 -3.03
CA VAL A 135 18.78 0.60 -4.01
C VAL A 135 18.79 -0.07 -5.39
N GLY A 136 19.20 -1.34 -5.46
CA GLY A 136 19.21 -2.11 -6.72
C GLY A 136 17.84 -2.20 -7.39
N LEU A 137 16.77 -2.37 -6.61
CA LEU A 137 15.41 -2.45 -7.13
C LEU A 137 14.83 -1.09 -7.57
N LEU A 138 15.20 0.00 -6.88
CA LEU A 138 14.62 1.33 -7.09
C LEU A 138 15.39 2.18 -8.09
N LYS A 139 16.66 1.88 -8.34
CA LYS A 139 17.53 2.64 -9.24
C LYS A 139 16.97 2.70 -10.65
N GLY A 140 16.88 3.89 -11.21
CA GLY A 140 16.34 4.15 -12.54
C GLY A 140 14.83 3.95 -12.68
N LYS A 141 14.09 3.74 -11.56
CA LYS A 141 12.65 3.53 -11.57
C LYS A 141 11.88 4.82 -11.25
N ASP A 142 10.67 4.93 -11.81
CA ASP A 142 9.75 6.03 -11.56
C ASP A 142 8.42 5.49 -11.01
N PRO A 143 8.39 5.08 -9.73
CA PRO A 143 7.20 4.49 -9.13
C PRO A 143 6.06 5.50 -9.02
N LYS A 144 4.84 5.07 -9.36
CA LYS A 144 3.63 5.90 -9.36
C LYS A 144 2.67 5.59 -8.19
N ALA A 145 2.94 4.54 -7.43
CA ALA A 145 2.10 4.12 -6.31
C ALA A 145 2.95 3.68 -5.11
N ALA A 146 2.45 3.98 -3.92
CA ALA A 146 3.05 3.55 -2.67
C ALA A 146 1.99 3.39 -1.58
N THR A 147 2.36 2.71 -0.50
CA THR A 147 1.54 2.63 0.72
C THR A 147 2.40 3.01 1.92
N LEU A 148 2.04 4.09 2.62
CA LEU A 148 2.60 4.44 3.91
C LEU A 148 2.04 3.49 4.97
N VAL A 149 2.92 2.95 5.81
CA VAL A 149 2.55 1.95 6.82
C VAL A 149 3.21 2.31 8.15
N ARG A 150 2.44 2.30 9.23
CA ARG A 150 2.93 2.30 10.60
C ARG A 150 2.92 0.87 11.13
N ARG A 151 4.06 0.35 11.52
CA ARG A 151 4.19 -0.98 12.11
C ARG A 151 3.86 -0.97 13.62
N LYS A 152 3.60 -2.14 14.17
CA LYS A 152 3.29 -2.32 15.60
C LYS A 152 4.40 -1.84 16.55
N ASN A 153 5.65 -1.90 16.11
CA ASN A 153 6.81 -1.41 16.85
C ASN A 153 7.00 0.11 16.80
N GLY A 154 6.07 0.85 16.15
CA GLY A 154 6.13 2.30 16.00
C GLY A 154 6.93 2.79 14.79
N ASP A 155 7.62 1.93 14.07
CA ASP A 155 8.37 2.30 12.87
C ASP A 155 7.44 2.62 11.68
N TYR A 156 7.88 3.56 10.84
CA TYR A 156 7.19 3.94 9.61
C TYR A 156 7.91 3.38 8.39
N TYR A 157 7.12 2.85 7.48
CA TYR A 157 7.60 2.30 6.21
C TYR A 157 6.81 2.88 5.05
N ILE A 158 7.45 2.97 3.90
CA ILE A 158 6.79 3.17 2.61
C ILE A 158 6.99 1.92 1.76
N HIS A 159 5.89 1.32 1.36
CA HIS A 159 5.87 0.19 0.44
C HIS A 159 5.69 0.75 -0.97
N ILE A 160 6.77 0.81 -1.74
CA ILE A 160 6.79 1.35 -3.10
C ILE A 160 6.43 0.23 -4.07
N THR A 161 5.44 0.46 -4.93
CA THR A 161 5.02 -0.50 -5.96
C THR A 161 5.72 -0.16 -7.28
N LEU A 162 6.37 -1.16 -7.86
CA LEU A 162 7.02 -1.13 -9.17
C LEU A 162 6.30 -2.10 -10.10
N ASP A 163 6.16 -1.74 -11.36
CA ASP A 163 5.71 -2.65 -12.42
C ASP A 163 6.94 -3.20 -13.14
N GLU A 164 7.25 -4.46 -12.90
CA GLU A 164 8.40 -5.14 -13.51
C GLU A 164 7.96 -6.02 -14.67
N PRO A 165 8.73 -6.07 -15.78
CA PRO A 165 8.45 -7.00 -16.85
C PRO A 165 8.48 -8.44 -16.31
N THR A 166 7.48 -9.24 -16.67
CA THR A 166 7.51 -10.68 -16.39
C THR A 166 8.61 -11.32 -17.23
N GLN A 167 9.45 -12.11 -16.61
CA GLN A 167 10.37 -12.94 -17.38
C GLN A 167 9.56 -13.90 -18.27
N PRO A 168 10.01 -14.15 -19.51
CA PRO A 168 9.35 -15.14 -20.35
C PRO A 168 9.35 -16.50 -19.65
N GLU A 169 8.22 -17.20 -19.73
CA GLU A 169 8.13 -18.57 -19.23
C GLU A 169 9.18 -19.42 -19.95
N THR A 170 10.01 -20.11 -19.18
CA THR A 170 10.92 -21.11 -19.75
C THR A 170 10.09 -22.35 -20.04
N GLU A 171 9.92 -22.68 -21.31
CA GLU A 171 9.33 -23.96 -21.68
C GLU A 171 10.26 -25.07 -21.21
N THR A 172 9.81 -25.89 -20.27
CA THR A 172 10.53 -27.03 -19.76
C THR A 172 9.54 -28.16 -19.48
N ASP A 173 9.89 -29.35 -19.96
CA ASP A 173 9.15 -30.57 -19.63
C ASP A 173 9.49 -31.11 -18.23
N ARG A 174 10.41 -30.44 -17.51
CA ARG A 174 10.83 -30.84 -16.18
C ARG A 174 9.94 -30.21 -15.12
N VAL A 175 9.41 -31.02 -14.26
CA VAL A 175 8.66 -30.61 -13.07
C VAL A 175 9.48 -30.97 -11.83
N LEU A 176 9.79 -29.96 -11.01
CA LEU A 176 10.42 -30.16 -9.69
C LEU A 176 9.35 -30.09 -8.61
N GLY A 177 9.09 -31.22 -7.95
CA GLY A 177 8.26 -31.27 -6.76
C GLY A 177 9.07 -30.84 -5.54
N CYS A 178 8.50 -29.98 -4.69
CA CYS A 178 9.09 -29.58 -3.41
C CYS A 178 8.12 -29.93 -2.28
N ASP A 179 8.59 -30.64 -1.27
CA ASP A 179 7.90 -30.88 -0.03
C ASP A 179 8.54 -30.07 1.11
N LEU A 180 7.71 -29.37 1.90
CA LEU A 180 8.17 -28.57 3.03
C LEU A 180 7.90 -29.35 4.32
N GLY A 181 8.99 -29.76 5.01
CA GLY A 181 8.92 -30.61 6.17
C GLY A 181 9.30 -29.93 7.48
N ARG A 182 9.18 -30.69 8.57
CA ARG A 182 9.58 -30.24 9.92
C ARG A 182 11.05 -30.56 10.23
N THR A 183 11.61 -31.56 9.59
CA THR A 183 13.00 -32.02 9.78
C THR A 183 13.91 -31.33 8.80
N ASP A 184 13.54 -31.35 7.52
CA ASP A 184 14.20 -30.61 6.46
C ASP A 184 13.29 -29.46 6.04
N ILE A 185 13.86 -28.28 5.78
CA ILE A 185 13.10 -27.10 5.36
C ILE A 185 12.42 -27.35 4.02
N CYS A 186 13.11 -28.04 3.12
CA CYS A 186 12.62 -28.41 1.80
C CYS A 186 13.29 -29.70 1.32
N THR A 187 12.49 -30.62 0.79
CA THR A 187 12.99 -31.80 0.07
C THR A 187 12.43 -31.79 -1.34
N THR A 188 13.28 -32.00 -2.34
CA THR A 188 12.87 -32.00 -3.75
C THR A 188 12.62 -33.42 -4.26
N SER A 189 11.87 -33.53 -5.37
CA SER A 189 11.69 -34.78 -6.12
C SER A 189 13.00 -35.38 -6.65
N GLU A 190 14.09 -34.57 -6.72
CA GLU A 190 15.44 -35.00 -7.07
C GLU A 190 16.26 -35.42 -5.84
N ARG A 191 15.63 -35.63 -4.67
CA ARG A 191 16.24 -36.06 -3.40
C ARG A 191 17.29 -35.08 -2.83
N GLN A 192 17.16 -33.80 -3.12
CA GLN A 192 17.93 -32.75 -2.46
C GLN A 192 17.14 -32.26 -1.24
N SER A 193 17.83 -32.09 -0.10
CA SER A 193 17.26 -31.60 1.17
C SER A 193 18.05 -30.41 1.68
N TRP A 194 17.38 -29.40 2.27
CA TRP A 194 17.96 -28.22 2.90
C TRP A 194 17.35 -27.96 4.27
#